data_97f020d200f745adaa97e786f5fba105
#
_entry.id   97f020d200f745adaa97e786f5fba105
#
_cell.length_a   1.000
_cell.length_b   1.000
_cell.length_c   1.000
_cell.angle_alpha   90.00
_cell.angle_beta   90.00
_cell.angle_gamma   90.00
#
_symmetry.space_group_name_H-M   'P 1'
#
loop_
_entity.id
_entity.type
_entity.pdbx_description
1 polymer ?
#
loop_
_entity_poly.entity_id
_entity_poly.type
_entity_poly.pdbx_seq_one_letter_code
_entity_poly.pdbx_strand_id
1 'polypeptide(L)'
;MKTHNIIDFLRRMAFGGALLAAAVLLPACDDDPAVPDEELTTDPGTSVQPETLRFINYNILEGMKLDKGQNFDNFVEWVKEKDPDFMALCECNKFTEKSLTALANRYGHSYAVLCKETGYPVGLTSKYPIELRNRLLEDVPLWHGAIHARIKDINVVVLHLYPFGTYPNGQGAAGTGDAYRDREINCILDSTIRRYPVEPLWLMSGDFNSYSPKDADAMPAGTYYETHSTVLRSGYFDALRDRHSQFFRSVPTLYNLENGSAPRRIDFIYASQGMMREITDSRIIYDEFTANYSDHYPVMIEFRHYPSGK
;
A
#
# COMPACT_ATOMS: atom_id res chain seq x y z
N MET A 1 -24.01 -26.13 -46.93
CA MET A 1 -25.49 -26.30 -47.02
C MET A 1 -26.06 -26.16 -45.61
N LYS A 2 -27.02 -25.20 -45.49
CA LYS A 2 -28.00 -24.96 -44.43
C LYS A 2 -27.53 -24.19 -43.17
N THR A 3 -27.65 -22.90 -43.29
CA THR A 3 -28.04 -21.90 -42.28
C THR A 3 -29.42 -22.18 -41.71
N HIS A 4 -29.63 -22.10 -40.38
CA HIS A 4 -30.95 -21.85 -39.79
C HIS A 4 -30.77 -21.03 -38.51
N ASN A 5 -31.04 -19.76 -38.59
CA ASN A 5 -31.93 -18.86 -37.85
C ASN A 5 -32.05 -19.03 -36.35
N ILE A 6 -31.41 -18.09 -35.65
CA ILE A 6 -31.68 -17.68 -34.26
C ILE A 6 -32.39 -16.30 -34.34
N ILE A 7 -33.63 -16.25 -34.79
CA ILE A 7 -34.52 -15.09 -34.71
C ILE A 7 -35.96 -15.62 -34.57
N ASP A 8 -36.28 -16.22 -33.44
CA ASP A 8 -37.72 -16.52 -33.13
C ASP A 8 -38.04 -16.73 -31.66
N PHE A 9 -37.30 -16.10 -30.74
CA PHE A 9 -37.60 -16.22 -29.29
C PHE A 9 -37.98 -14.90 -28.60
N LEU A 10 -38.22 -13.83 -29.30
CA LEU A 10 -38.61 -12.52 -28.73
C LEU A 10 -39.97 -12.03 -29.25
N ARG A 11 -40.97 -12.88 -29.32
CA ARG A 11 -42.35 -12.43 -29.57
C ARG A 11 -43.36 -13.40 -28.93
N ARG A 12 -43.58 -13.23 -27.62
CA ARG A 12 -44.86 -13.61 -26.94
C ARG A 12 -44.67 -13.36 -25.44
N MET A 13 -45.08 -12.18 -24.98
CA MET A 13 -45.73 -11.90 -23.70
C MET A 13 -46.05 -10.40 -23.65
N ALA A 14 -47.09 -10.04 -24.32
CA ALA A 14 -47.82 -8.80 -24.08
C ALA A 14 -49.28 -9.22 -24.00
N PHE A 15 -49.86 -9.21 -22.79
CA PHE A 15 -51.30 -9.08 -22.52
C PHE A 15 -51.49 -9.10 -21.00
N GLY A 16 -51.81 -7.95 -20.40
CA GLY A 16 -53.16 -7.73 -19.92
C GLY A 16 -53.26 -7.97 -18.42
N GLY A 17 -53.26 -6.94 -17.61
CA GLY A 17 -53.65 -7.01 -16.19
C GLY A 17 -54.06 -5.63 -15.69
N ALA A 18 -55.36 -5.41 -15.61
CA ALA A 18 -56.02 -4.18 -15.23
C ALA A 18 -55.72 -3.74 -13.78
N LEU A 19 -55.47 -2.44 -13.59
CA LEU A 19 -55.46 -1.78 -12.30
C LEU A 19 -56.90 -1.74 -11.71
N LEU A 20 -57.12 -2.39 -10.58
CA LEU A 20 -58.24 -2.06 -9.67
C LEU A 20 -57.65 -1.16 -8.56
N ALA A 21 -58.02 0.13 -8.61
CA ALA A 21 -57.82 1.06 -7.50
C ALA A 21 -58.94 0.84 -6.47
N ALA A 22 -58.59 0.28 -5.34
CA ALA A 22 -59.46 0.26 -4.17
C ALA A 22 -59.16 1.47 -3.27
N ALA A 23 -60.01 2.46 -3.28
CA ALA A 23 -59.99 3.57 -2.34
C ALA A 23 -60.47 3.06 -0.95
N VAL A 24 -59.59 2.99 0.01
CA VAL A 24 -59.92 2.77 1.40
C VAL A 24 -60.05 4.13 2.06
N LEU A 25 -61.31 4.51 2.37
CA LEU A 25 -61.65 5.64 3.25
C LEU A 25 -61.31 5.23 4.68
N LEU A 26 -60.33 5.88 5.29
CA LEU A 26 -60.08 5.82 6.74
C LEU A 26 -60.84 6.97 7.41
N PRO A 27 -61.49 6.74 8.54
CA PRO A 27 -62.14 7.78 9.31
C PRO A 27 -61.13 8.67 10.01
N ALA A 28 -61.41 9.98 10.00
CA ALA A 28 -60.73 10.94 10.84
C ALA A 28 -61.06 10.65 12.31
N CYS A 29 -60.05 10.52 13.13
CA CYS A 29 -60.15 10.58 14.58
C CYS A 29 -59.32 11.75 15.10
N ASP A 30 -59.96 12.47 15.97
CA ASP A 30 -59.60 13.74 16.55
C ASP A 30 -58.34 13.71 17.44
N ASP A 31 -57.75 14.89 17.54
CA ASP A 31 -57.05 15.50 18.66
C ASP A 31 -56.12 14.61 19.53
N ASP A 32 -54.90 14.47 19.08
CA ASP A 32 -53.78 14.17 20.00
C ASP A 32 -53.15 15.52 20.48
N PRO A 33 -52.95 15.67 21.81
CA PRO A 33 -52.32 16.87 22.37
C PRO A 33 -50.90 17.00 21.82
N ALA A 34 -50.55 18.20 21.36
CA ALA A 34 -49.22 18.56 20.88
C ALA A 34 -48.15 18.12 21.90
N VAL A 35 -47.34 17.14 21.50
CA VAL A 35 -46.07 16.83 22.16
C VAL A 35 -45.19 18.05 21.95
N PRO A 36 -44.62 18.66 23.02
CA PRO A 36 -43.66 19.75 22.81
C PRO A 36 -42.51 19.23 21.94
N ASP A 37 -42.15 19.98 20.91
CA ASP A 37 -40.88 19.80 20.19
C ASP A 37 -39.76 19.86 21.22
N GLU A 38 -39.26 18.71 21.69
CA GLU A 38 -37.98 18.63 22.28
C GLU A 38 -37.01 19.00 21.18
N GLU A 39 -36.54 20.24 21.21
CA GLU A 39 -35.37 20.71 20.49
C GLU A 39 -34.27 19.70 20.78
N LEU A 40 -34.00 18.79 19.82
CA LEU A 40 -32.78 17.98 19.83
C LEU A 40 -31.65 19.01 19.80
N THR A 41 -31.20 19.40 21.01
CA THR A 41 -29.90 20.05 21.16
C THR A 41 -28.88 19.01 20.69
N THR A 42 -28.57 19.03 19.41
CA THR A 42 -27.36 18.42 18.89
C THR A 42 -26.23 19.12 19.62
N ASP A 43 -25.72 18.44 20.66
CA ASP A 43 -24.42 18.75 21.24
C ASP A 43 -23.46 18.92 20.03
N PRO A 44 -22.82 20.09 19.85
CA PRO A 44 -21.83 20.24 18.83
C PRO A 44 -20.63 19.41 19.28
N GLY A 45 -20.77 18.08 19.13
CA GLY A 45 -19.70 17.14 19.36
C GLY A 45 -18.46 17.70 18.69
N THR A 46 -17.43 17.91 19.46
CA THR A 46 -16.12 18.37 19.04
C THR A 46 -15.73 17.55 17.81
N SER A 47 -15.90 18.12 16.63
CA SER A 47 -15.50 17.49 15.37
C SER A 47 -13.99 17.28 15.45
N VAL A 48 -13.58 16.03 15.65
CA VAL A 48 -12.17 15.68 15.69
C VAL A 48 -11.61 16.04 14.32
N GLN A 49 -10.77 17.08 14.28
CA GLN A 49 -10.12 17.50 13.05
C GLN A 49 -9.06 16.44 12.70
N PRO A 50 -8.99 16.01 11.45
CA PRO A 50 -7.96 15.07 11.03
C PRO A 50 -6.59 15.75 11.04
N GLU A 51 -5.58 14.99 11.42
CA GLU A 51 -4.19 15.34 11.15
C GLU A 51 -3.80 14.85 9.75
N THR A 52 -2.90 15.56 9.07
CA THR A 52 -2.31 15.07 7.81
C THR A 52 -1.01 14.36 8.14
N LEU A 53 -0.91 13.11 7.71
CA LEU A 53 0.28 12.29 7.88
C LEU A 53 0.93 11.98 6.53
N ARG A 54 2.26 11.83 6.54
CA ARG A 54 3.08 11.43 5.39
C ARG A 54 3.74 10.10 5.64
N PHE A 55 3.65 9.22 4.65
CA PHE A 55 4.36 7.95 4.63
C PHE A 55 5.22 7.84 3.39
N ILE A 56 6.49 7.47 3.56
CA ILE A 56 7.45 7.24 2.47
C ILE A 56 7.90 5.78 2.49
N ASN A 57 7.90 5.13 1.33
CA ASN A 57 8.61 3.88 1.05
C ASN A 57 9.85 4.17 0.22
N TYR A 58 11.02 3.70 0.66
CA TYR A 58 12.28 3.95 -0.04
C TYR A 58 13.25 2.75 0.07
N ASN A 59 13.66 2.22 -1.08
CA ASN A 59 14.83 1.35 -1.15
C ASN A 59 16.08 2.22 -1.14
N ILE A 60 16.89 2.12 -0.07
CA ILE A 60 18.01 2.99 0.23
C ILE A 60 19.37 2.46 -0.25
N LEU A 61 19.38 1.52 -1.18
CA LEU A 61 20.57 0.96 -1.81
C LEU A 61 21.65 0.55 -0.79
N GLU A 62 21.58 -0.70 -0.33
CA GLU A 62 22.59 -1.32 0.54
C GLU A 62 22.98 -0.50 1.78
N GLY A 63 21.97 0.04 2.48
CA GLY A 63 22.18 0.84 3.68
C GLY A 63 22.68 2.24 3.40
N MET A 64 22.17 2.89 2.36
CA MET A 64 22.56 4.23 1.90
C MET A 64 24.05 4.32 1.62
N LYS A 65 24.58 3.32 0.89
CA LYS A 65 26.02 3.16 0.66
C LYS A 65 26.67 4.39 0.01
N LEU A 66 25.93 5.15 -0.79
CA LEU A 66 26.43 6.33 -1.49
C LEU A 66 26.57 7.56 -0.58
N ASP A 67 25.88 7.59 0.55
CA ASP A 67 25.96 8.68 1.55
C ASP A 67 26.74 8.29 2.82
N LYS A 68 27.18 7.04 2.92
CA LYS A 68 27.90 6.55 4.08
C LYS A 68 29.19 7.34 4.36
N GLY A 69 29.90 7.76 3.31
CA GLY A 69 31.12 8.59 3.43
C GLY A 69 30.87 9.97 4.02
N GLN A 70 29.64 10.46 3.95
CA GLN A 70 29.16 11.71 4.54
C GLN A 70 28.40 11.47 5.85
N ASN A 71 28.57 10.32 6.49
CA ASN A 71 27.85 9.94 7.71
C ASN A 71 26.32 10.07 7.59
N PHE A 72 25.77 9.84 6.40
CA PHE A 72 24.35 9.97 6.06
C PHE A 72 23.77 11.39 6.20
N ASP A 73 24.60 12.44 6.15
CA ASP A 73 24.16 13.81 6.36
C ASP A 73 23.18 14.25 5.25
N ASN A 74 23.45 13.91 3.99
CA ASN A 74 22.53 14.24 2.89
C ASN A 74 21.18 13.54 3.02
N PHE A 75 21.18 12.26 3.43
CA PHE A 75 19.94 11.52 3.70
C PHE A 75 19.15 12.16 4.83
N VAL A 76 19.81 12.51 5.92
CA VAL A 76 19.17 13.16 7.08
C VAL A 76 18.55 14.50 6.69
N GLU A 77 19.24 15.33 5.93
CA GLU A 77 18.71 16.62 5.46
C GLU A 77 17.52 16.41 4.52
N TRP A 78 17.61 15.48 3.59
CA TRP A 78 16.51 15.12 2.71
C TRP A 78 15.28 14.64 3.45
N VAL A 79 15.42 13.75 4.44
CA VAL A 79 14.28 13.28 5.24
C VAL A 79 13.66 14.42 6.03
N LYS A 80 14.46 15.32 6.61
CA LYS A 80 13.95 16.53 7.30
C LYS A 80 13.15 17.45 6.37
N GLU A 81 13.61 17.62 5.12
CA GLU A 81 12.90 18.43 4.13
C GLU A 81 11.54 17.79 3.75
N LYS A 82 11.50 16.48 3.55
CA LYS A 82 10.25 15.77 3.21
C LYS A 82 9.32 15.61 4.39
N ASP A 83 9.86 15.64 5.61
CA ASP A 83 9.16 15.59 6.90
C ASP A 83 8.11 14.46 6.98
N PRO A 84 8.46 13.19 6.65
CA PRO A 84 7.54 12.07 6.79
C PRO A 84 7.23 11.80 8.27
N ASP A 85 6.04 11.26 8.54
CA ASP A 85 5.64 10.83 9.88
C ASP A 85 6.15 9.43 10.19
N PHE A 86 6.27 8.61 9.16
CA PHE A 86 6.93 7.30 9.21
C PHE A 86 7.46 6.89 7.83
N MET A 87 8.47 6.03 7.83
CA MET A 87 9.15 5.56 6.62
C MET A 87 9.35 4.05 6.65
N ALA A 88 8.98 3.39 5.55
CA ALA A 88 9.42 2.04 5.23
C ALA A 88 10.73 2.11 4.43
N LEU A 89 11.71 1.35 4.85
CA LEU A 89 13.03 1.31 4.22
C LEU A 89 13.36 -0.11 3.76
N CYS A 90 13.74 -0.26 2.49
CA CYS A 90 14.31 -1.51 1.97
C CYS A 90 15.83 -1.40 1.90
N GLU A 91 16.50 -2.55 1.98
CA GLU A 91 17.96 -2.64 1.94
C GLU A 91 18.66 -1.90 3.09
N CYS A 92 18.18 -2.05 4.31
CA CYS A 92 18.87 -1.53 5.51
C CYS A 92 20.15 -2.32 5.85
N ASN A 93 20.97 -2.62 4.84
CA ASN A 93 22.18 -3.42 4.98
C ASN A 93 23.15 -2.81 5.99
N LYS A 94 23.72 -3.64 6.84
CA LYS A 94 24.71 -3.27 7.87
C LYS A 94 24.18 -2.36 8.98
N PHE A 95 22.89 -2.03 9.01
CA PHE A 95 22.29 -1.46 10.18
C PHE A 95 21.99 -2.56 11.20
N THR A 96 22.19 -2.22 12.47
CA THR A 96 21.52 -2.85 13.61
C THR A 96 20.30 -2.02 13.97
N GLU A 97 19.35 -2.57 14.72
CA GLU A 97 18.19 -1.78 15.15
C GLU A 97 18.63 -0.55 15.97
N LYS A 98 19.69 -0.70 16.77
CA LYS A 98 20.30 0.42 17.51
C LYS A 98 20.86 1.51 16.59
N SER A 99 21.59 1.15 15.54
CA SER A 99 22.19 2.13 14.63
C SER A 99 21.15 2.77 13.71
N LEU A 100 20.11 2.03 13.32
CA LEU A 100 18.97 2.58 12.58
C LEU A 100 18.20 3.58 13.45
N THR A 101 17.96 3.27 14.73
CA THR A 101 17.34 4.21 15.69
C THR A 101 18.19 5.47 15.87
N ALA A 102 19.51 5.31 15.97
CA ALA A 102 20.41 6.47 16.09
C ALA A 102 20.37 7.37 14.85
N LEU A 103 20.30 6.80 13.64
CA LEU A 103 20.12 7.54 12.41
C LEU A 103 18.73 8.21 12.36
N ALA A 104 17.67 7.47 12.71
CA ALA A 104 16.29 7.95 12.71
C ALA A 104 16.10 9.17 13.63
N ASN A 105 16.71 9.16 14.80
CA ASN A 105 16.68 10.30 15.75
C ASN A 105 17.24 11.59 15.13
N ARG A 106 18.19 11.50 14.19
CA ARG A 106 18.79 12.68 13.55
C ARG A 106 17.82 13.43 12.65
N TYR A 107 16.80 12.74 12.11
CA TYR A 107 15.74 13.35 11.30
C TYR A 107 14.36 13.41 11.98
N GLY A 108 14.34 13.19 13.31
CA GLY A 108 13.13 13.42 14.11
C GLY A 108 12.23 12.20 14.30
N HIS A 109 12.66 11.00 13.89
CA HIS A 109 11.95 9.76 14.20
C HIS A 109 12.50 9.14 15.47
N SER A 110 11.67 9.09 16.52
CA SER A 110 12.05 8.57 17.83
C SER A 110 12.01 7.04 17.91
N TYR A 111 11.36 6.38 16.95
CA TYR A 111 11.15 4.94 16.96
C TYR A 111 11.66 4.33 15.66
N ALA A 112 12.31 3.16 15.79
CA ALA A 112 12.74 2.37 14.66
C ALA A 112 12.67 0.88 15.00
N VAL A 113 12.34 0.06 14.00
CA VAL A 113 12.42 -1.39 14.05
C VAL A 113 13.09 -1.90 12.79
N LEU A 114 13.86 -2.98 12.92
CA LEU A 114 14.53 -3.65 11.83
C LEU A 114 14.05 -5.10 11.77
N CYS A 115 13.81 -5.62 10.57
CA CYS A 115 13.36 -7.00 10.40
C CYS A 115 14.40 -8.01 10.92
N LYS A 116 15.64 -7.83 10.51
CA LYS A 116 16.83 -8.63 10.89
C LYS A 116 18.08 -7.77 10.67
N GLU A 117 19.24 -8.21 11.20
CA GLU A 117 20.49 -7.44 11.11
C GLU A 117 21.46 -7.97 10.03
N THR A 118 21.01 -8.90 9.19
CA THR A 118 21.84 -9.53 8.15
C THR A 118 21.18 -9.49 6.78
N GLY A 119 21.99 -9.56 5.73
CA GLY A 119 21.50 -9.56 4.34
C GLY A 119 20.92 -8.21 3.91
N TYR A 120 19.74 -8.24 3.33
CA TYR A 120 19.00 -7.08 2.81
C TYR A 120 17.72 -6.84 3.61
N PRO A 121 17.83 -6.42 4.89
CA PRO A 121 16.65 -6.29 5.75
C PRO A 121 15.80 -5.08 5.39
N VAL A 122 14.53 -5.15 5.77
CA VAL A 122 13.64 -4.00 5.79
C VAL A 122 13.62 -3.35 7.16
N GLY A 123 13.40 -2.04 7.19
CA GLY A 123 13.28 -1.23 8.41
C GLY A 123 12.02 -0.37 8.37
N LEU A 124 11.57 0.04 9.53
CA LEU A 124 10.48 1.00 9.72
C LEU A 124 10.90 2.02 10.75
N THR A 125 10.80 3.31 10.43
CA THR A 125 11.09 4.41 11.35
C THR A 125 9.89 5.32 11.49
N SER A 126 9.66 5.95 12.65
CA SER A 126 8.47 6.73 12.93
C SER A 126 8.69 7.82 13.98
N LYS A 127 7.98 8.94 13.84
CA LYS A 127 7.80 9.94 14.89
C LYS A 127 6.98 9.37 16.05
N TYR A 128 6.07 8.44 15.77
CA TYR A 128 5.11 7.85 16.72
C TYR A 128 5.55 6.46 17.18
N PRO A 129 5.09 6.00 18.34
CA PRO A 129 5.36 4.65 18.82
C PRO A 129 5.04 3.58 17.78
N ILE A 130 5.96 2.63 17.61
CA ILE A 130 5.79 1.46 16.74
C ILE A 130 5.43 0.26 17.62
N GLU A 131 4.21 -0.23 17.49
CA GLU A 131 3.80 -1.52 18.07
C GLU A 131 4.19 -2.62 17.08
N LEU A 132 5.34 -3.26 17.31
CA LEU A 132 5.77 -4.38 16.48
C LEU A 132 4.84 -5.59 16.70
N ARG A 133 4.13 -5.99 15.65
CA ARG A 133 3.23 -7.15 15.66
C ARG A 133 3.96 -8.45 15.30
N ASN A 134 4.79 -8.41 14.27
CA ASN A 134 5.54 -9.57 13.81
C ASN A 134 6.76 -9.19 12.96
N ARG A 135 7.82 -10.02 13.06
CA ARG A 135 8.89 -10.12 12.07
C ARG A 135 8.71 -11.43 11.33
N LEU A 136 8.35 -11.36 10.06
CA LEU A 136 8.13 -12.54 9.21
C LEU A 136 9.48 -12.97 8.64
N LEU A 137 10.11 -13.95 9.26
CA LEU A 137 11.47 -14.38 8.95
C LEU A 137 11.60 -15.86 8.60
N GLU A 138 11.13 -16.76 9.49
CA GLU A 138 11.52 -18.16 9.48
C GLU A 138 10.39 -19.12 9.10
N ASP A 139 9.15 -18.80 9.49
CA ASP A 139 7.99 -19.67 9.23
C ASP A 139 7.47 -19.55 7.78
N VAL A 140 8.13 -18.69 7.00
CA VAL A 140 7.66 -18.29 5.68
C VAL A 140 8.86 -18.25 4.74
N PRO A 141 8.76 -18.75 3.51
CA PRO A 141 9.86 -18.70 2.54
C PRO A 141 10.12 -17.28 2.03
N LEU A 142 10.32 -16.31 2.94
CA LEU A 142 10.63 -14.93 2.60
C LEU A 142 12.14 -14.77 2.42
N TRP A 143 12.53 -14.22 1.27
CA TRP A 143 13.94 -14.03 0.93
C TRP A 143 14.61 -12.98 1.80
N HIS A 144 13.97 -11.84 1.98
CA HIS A 144 14.51 -10.73 2.77
C HIS A 144 13.79 -10.52 4.11
N GLY A 145 12.65 -11.15 4.30
CA GLY A 145 11.79 -10.97 5.46
C GLY A 145 10.81 -9.80 5.29
N ALA A 146 9.91 -9.64 6.26
CA ALA A 146 8.96 -8.54 6.31
C ALA A 146 8.68 -8.11 7.75
N ILE A 147 8.19 -6.90 7.94
CA ILE A 147 7.71 -6.36 9.21
C ILE A 147 6.20 -6.18 9.13
N HIS A 148 5.48 -6.61 10.17
CA HIS A 148 4.13 -6.15 10.46
C HIS A 148 4.16 -5.37 11.76
N ALA A 149 3.80 -4.12 11.71
CA ALA A 149 3.73 -3.22 12.84
C ALA A 149 2.43 -2.42 12.83
N ARG A 150 2.11 -1.78 13.94
CA ARG A 150 1.02 -0.82 14.05
C ARG A 150 1.58 0.52 14.51
N ILE A 151 1.20 1.58 13.80
CA ILE A 151 1.50 2.97 14.17
C ILE A 151 0.17 3.69 14.31
N LYS A 152 -0.11 4.25 15.50
CA LYS A 152 -1.48 4.72 15.83
C LYS A 152 -2.47 3.55 15.69
N ASP A 153 -3.45 3.64 14.81
CA ASP A 153 -4.40 2.57 14.48
C ASP A 153 -4.20 1.98 13.07
N ILE A 154 -3.10 2.33 12.40
CA ILE A 154 -2.77 1.90 11.05
C ILE A 154 -1.82 0.70 11.11
N ASN A 155 -2.21 -0.41 10.46
CA ASN A 155 -1.32 -1.53 10.24
C ASN A 155 -0.38 -1.23 9.08
N VAL A 156 0.91 -1.39 9.30
CA VAL A 156 1.97 -1.16 8.33
C VAL A 156 2.71 -2.46 8.08
N VAL A 157 2.72 -2.91 6.84
CA VAL A 157 3.51 -4.05 6.37
C VAL A 157 4.64 -3.51 5.51
N VAL A 158 5.88 -3.82 5.89
CA VAL A 158 7.08 -3.46 5.13
C VAL A 158 7.70 -4.74 4.60
N LEU A 159 7.97 -4.79 3.31
CA LEU A 159 8.51 -5.97 2.63
C LEU A 159 9.60 -5.60 1.62
N HIS A 160 10.44 -6.59 1.29
CA HIS A 160 11.33 -6.57 0.15
C HIS A 160 11.33 -7.98 -0.44
N LEU A 161 10.72 -8.15 -1.61
CA LEU A 161 10.52 -9.47 -2.20
C LEU A 161 11.74 -9.94 -2.98
N TYR A 162 11.73 -11.22 -3.34
CA TYR A 162 12.79 -11.91 -4.08
C TYR A 162 13.22 -11.15 -5.36
N PRO A 163 14.53 -10.85 -5.57
CA PRO A 163 14.96 -9.91 -6.59
C PRO A 163 15.18 -10.53 -7.98
N PHE A 164 15.27 -11.87 -8.10
CA PHE A 164 15.71 -12.49 -9.35
C PHE A 164 14.55 -12.86 -10.28
N GLY A 165 14.85 -12.93 -11.58
CA GLY A 165 13.87 -13.26 -12.61
C GLY A 165 13.49 -14.73 -12.69
N THR A 166 14.31 -15.65 -12.12
CA THR A 166 14.08 -17.11 -12.11
C THR A 166 13.74 -17.58 -10.71
N TYR A 167 12.98 -18.66 -10.61
CA TYR A 167 12.67 -19.30 -9.32
C TYR A 167 13.95 -19.79 -8.63
N PRO A 168 14.10 -19.70 -7.30
CA PRO A 168 15.27 -20.17 -6.59
C PRO A 168 15.59 -21.63 -6.92
N ASN A 169 16.86 -21.94 -7.22
CA ASN A 169 17.32 -23.28 -7.57
C ASN A 169 16.65 -23.92 -8.81
N GLY A 170 16.04 -23.11 -9.68
CA GLY A 170 15.33 -23.59 -10.88
C GLY A 170 14.13 -24.48 -10.57
N GLN A 171 13.67 -24.50 -9.31
CA GLN A 171 12.53 -25.32 -8.87
C GLN A 171 11.25 -24.50 -8.83
N GLY A 172 10.16 -25.10 -9.26
CA GLY A 172 8.81 -24.55 -9.24
C GLY A 172 8.09 -24.69 -10.58
N ALA A 173 6.78 -24.88 -10.54
CA ALA A 173 5.95 -25.14 -11.71
C ALA A 173 6.01 -24.02 -12.76
N ALA A 174 6.25 -22.78 -12.35
CA ALA A 174 6.34 -21.64 -13.25
C ALA A 174 7.78 -21.28 -13.64
N GLY A 175 8.81 -21.74 -12.90
CA GLY A 175 10.23 -21.44 -13.17
C GLY A 175 10.59 -19.96 -13.12
N THR A 176 9.68 -19.10 -12.66
CA THR A 176 9.84 -17.63 -12.66
C THR A 176 10.06 -17.07 -11.28
N GLY A 177 10.76 -15.94 -11.18
CA GLY A 177 10.89 -15.19 -9.93
C GLY A 177 9.55 -14.65 -9.45
N ASP A 178 8.64 -14.31 -10.37
CA ASP A 178 7.31 -13.80 -10.00
C ASP A 178 6.46 -14.88 -9.29
N ALA A 179 6.56 -16.15 -9.69
CA ALA A 179 5.93 -17.25 -8.98
C ALA A 179 6.48 -17.43 -7.55
N TYR A 180 7.77 -17.14 -7.32
CA TYR A 180 8.33 -17.16 -5.98
C TYR A 180 7.80 -15.98 -5.15
N ARG A 181 7.79 -14.77 -5.70
CA ARG A 181 7.23 -13.57 -5.06
C ARG A 181 5.74 -13.73 -4.75
N ASP A 182 4.96 -14.40 -5.62
CA ASP A 182 3.56 -14.71 -5.33
C ASP A 182 3.40 -15.62 -4.09
N ARG A 183 4.30 -16.58 -3.90
CA ARG A 183 4.34 -17.37 -2.65
C ARG A 183 4.69 -16.51 -1.44
N GLU A 184 5.68 -15.63 -1.55
CA GLU A 184 6.04 -14.69 -0.47
C GLU A 184 4.85 -13.81 -0.10
N ILE A 185 4.17 -13.23 -1.09
CA ILE A 185 2.98 -12.38 -0.87
C ILE A 185 1.85 -13.16 -0.20
N ASN A 186 1.53 -14.36 -0.64
CA ASN A 186 0.49 -15.16 0.01
C ASN A 186 0.80 -15.42 1.48
N CYS A 187 2.05 -15.75 1.81
CA CYS A 187 2.48 -15.92 3.19
C CYS A 187 2.38 -14.63 4.02
N ILE A 188 2.74 -13.47 3.44
CA ILE A 188 2.60 -12.18 4.10
C ILE A 188 1.11 -11.87 4.34
N LEU A 189 0.25 -12.06 3.34
CA LEU A 189 -1.18 -11.79 3.45
C LEU A 189 -1.86 -12.69 4.51
N ASP A 190 -1.49 -13.98 4.58
CA ASP A 190 -2.01 -14.93 5.56
C ASP A 190 -1.59 -14.57 7.00
N SER A 191 -0.42 -13.98 7.15
CA SER A 191 0.13 -13.54 8.44
C SER A 191 -0.32 -12.14 8.85
N THR A 192 -0.95 -11.38 7.95
CA THR A 192 -1.32 -9.96 8.14
C THR A 192 -2.81 -9.74 7.90
N ILE A 193 -3.22 -9.12 6.80
CA ILE A 193 -4.60 -8.65 6.59
C ILE A 193 -5.64 -9.79 6.66
N ARG A 194 -5.32 -10.98 6.17
CA ARG A 194 -6.25 -12.13 6.25
C ARG A 194 -6.44 -12.62 7.67
N ARG A 195 -5.43 -12.43 8.53
CA ARG A 195 -5.47 -12.79 9.96
C ARG A 195 -6.27 -11.80 10.80
N TYR A 196 -6.36 -10.54 10.38
CA TYR A 196 -7.00 -9.45 11.11
C TYR A 196 -8.10 -8.77 10.27
N PRO A 197 -9.14 -9.50 9.86
CA PRO A 197 -10.11 -9.04 8.86
C PRO A 197 -11.01 -7.89 9.33
N VAL A 198 -11.03 -7.60 10.64
CA VAL A 198 -11.83 -6.52 11.24
C VAL A 198 -11.06 -5.20 11.35
N GLU A 199 -9.75 -5.20 11.13
CA GLU A 199 -8.94 -3.99 11.17
C GLU A 199 -8.99 -3.29 9.80
N PRO A 200 -9.50 -2.04 9.70
CA PRO A 200 -9.80 -1.44 8.40
C PRO A 200 -8.63 -0.73 7.75
N LEU A 201 -7.61 -0.32 8.53
CA LEU A 201 -6.56 0.57 8.06
C LEU A 201 -5.25 -0.21 7.86
N TRP A 202 -4.92 -0.47 6.60
CA TRP A 202 -3.72 -1.21 6.21
C TRP A 202 -2.93 -0.47 5.13
N LEU A 203 -1.63 -0.39 5.34
CA LEU A 203 -0.63 -0.03 4.34
C LEU A 203 0.33 -1.22 4.16
N MET A 204 0.61 -1.60 2.93
CA MET A 204 1.65 -2.56 2.58
C MET A 204 2.59 -1.88 1.60
N SER A 205 3.87 -1.85 1.91
CA SER A 205 4.84 -1.12 1.10
C SER A 205 6.19 -1.81 1.04
N GLY A 206 6.93 -1.52 -0.01
CA GLY A 206 8.28 -2.04 -0.19
C GLY A 206 8.71 -2.07 -1.64
N ASP A 207 9.86 -2.71 -1.86
CA ASP A 207 10.32 -3.15 -3.16
C ASP A 207 9.77 -4.54 -3.45
N PHE A 208 8.85 -4.62 -4.41
CA PHE A 208 8.20 -5.86 -4.80
C PHE A 208 9.00 -6.66 -5.83
N ASN A 209 10.02 -6.05 -6.44
CA ASN A 209 10.83 -6.67 -7.51
C ASN A 209 9.98 -7.31 -8.63
N SER A 210 8.75 -6.84 -8.81
CA SER A 210 7.80 -7.31 -9.81
C SER A 210 6.91 -6.20 -10.33
N TYR A 211 6.08 -6.52 -11.32
CA TYR A 211 5.30 -5.55 -12.09
C TYR A 211 3.81 -5.66 -11.79
N SER A 212 3.13 -4.52 -11.74
CA SER A 212 1.70 -4.46 -11.55
C SER A 212 0.95 -4.59 -12.89
N PRO A 213 -0.18 -5.33 -12.96
CA PRO A 213 -1.04 -5.31 -14.14
C PRO A 213 -1.61 -3.92 -14.45
N LYS A 214 -1.57 -3.00 -13.47
CA LYS A 214 -1.97 -1.60 -13.68
C LYS A 214 -0.96 -0.80 -14.53
N ASP A 215 0.23 -1.34 -14.76
CA ASP A 215 1.28 -0.77 -15.61
C ASP A 215 1.49 -1.57 -16.89
N ALA A 216 0.56 -2.46 -17.26
CA ALA A 216 0.72 -3.38 -18.37
C ALA A 216 0.94 -2.68 -19.72
N ASP A 217 0.39 -1.47 -19.88
CA ASP A 217 0.58 -0.63 -21.05
C ASP A 217 2.03 -0.11 -21.24
N ALA A 218 2.80 -0.05 -20.14
CA ALA A 218 4.20 0.37 -20.15
C ALA A 218 5.19 -0.80 -20.09
N MET A 219 4.70 -2.05 -19.98
CA MET A 219 5.55 -3.23 -19.83
C MET A 219 5.63 -4.06 -21.11
N PRO A 220 6.73 -4.80 -21.34
CA PRO A 220 6.86 -5.70 -22.48
C PRO A 220 5.78 -6.79 -22.50
N ALA A 221 5.41 -7.25 -23.69
CA ALA A 221 4.54 -8.42 -23.82
C ALA A 221 5.16 -9.65 -23.13
N GLY A 222 4.32 -10.45 -22.46
CA GLY A 222 4.79 -11.63 -21.71
C GLY A 222 5.31 -11.33 -20.30
N THR A 223 5.15 -10.11 -19.81
CA THR A 223 5.43 -9.76 -18.41
C THR A 223 4.49 -10.52 -17.47
N TYR A 224 5.03 -11.04 -16.37
CA TYR A 224 4.27 -11.72 -15.33
C TYR A 224 3.72 -10.73 -14.30
N TYR A 225 2.51 -10.99 -13.79
CA TYR A 225 1.79 -10.08 -12.86
C TYR A 225 1.15 -10.82 -11.68
N GLU A 226 1.48 -12.09 -11.42
CA GLU A 226 0.83 -12.93 -10.41
C GLU A 226 0.93 -12.29 -9.02
N THR A 227 2.12 -11.85 -8.62
CA THR A 227 2.38 -11.21 -7.33
C THR A 227 1.42 -10.05 -7.06
N HIS A 228 1.34 -9.10 -7.97
CA HIS A 228 0.46 -7.92 -7.80
C HIS A 228 -1.01 -8.25 -8.00
N SER A 229 -1.33 -9.21 -8.86
CA SER A 229 -2.71 -9.69 -9.03
C SER A 229 -3.24 -10.32 -7.73
N THR A 230 -2.40 -11.03 -6.99
CA THR A 230 -2.73 -11.59 -5.67
C THR A 230 -2.97 -10.49 -4.63
N VAL A 231 -2.12 -9.45 -4.59
CA VAL A 231 -2.31 -8.29 -3.71
C VAL A 231 -3.64 -7.58 -3.99
N LEU A 232 -3.92 -7.29 -5.26
CA LEU A 232 -5.14 -6.58 -5.67
C LEU A 232 -6.42 -7.41 -5.37
N ARG A 233 -6.39 -8.74 -5.60
CA ARG A 233 -7.51 -9.63 -5.24
C ARG A 233 -7.73 -9.76 -3.74
N SER A 234 -6.74 -9.43 -2.93
CA SER A 234 -6.83 -9.47 -1.45
C SER A 234 -7.44 -8.19 -0.85
N GLY A 235 -7.97 -7.28 -1.68
CA GLY A 235 -8.65 -6.08 -1.23
C GLY A 235 -7.75 -4.86 -1.01
N TYR A 236 -6.50 -4.93 -1.49
CA TYR A 236 -5.62 -3.78 -1.56
C TYR A 236 -5.79 -2.98 -2.85
N PHE A 237 -5.53 -1.69 -2.77
CA PHE A 237 -5.52 -0.73 -3.86
C PHE A 237 -4.11 -0.17 -4.05
N ASP A 238 -3.70 0.07 -5.27
CA ASP A 238 -2.44 0.73 -5.59
C ASP A 238 -2.56 2.23 -5.32
N ALA A 239 -1.92 2.70 -4.26
CA ALA A 239 -2.06 4.09 -3.81
C ALA A 239 -1.67 5.13 -4.88
N LEU A 240 -0.78 4.77 -5.80
CA LEU A 240 -0.35 5.64 -6.90
C LEU A 240 -1.27 5.52 -8.13
N ARG A 241 -1.42 4.30 -8.68
CA ARG A 241 -2.12 4.08 -9.96
C ARG A 241 -3.63 4.16 -9.86
N ASP A 242 -4.22 4.01 -8.69
CA ASP A 242 -5.65 4.25 -8.50
C ASP A 242 -6.00 5.75 -8.41
N ARG A 243 -4.98 6.60 -8.30
CA ARG A 243 -5.12 8.06 -8.32
C ARG A 243 -4.62 8.73 -9.61
N HIS A 244 -3.73 8.05 -10.35
CA HIS A 244 -3.10 8.59 -11.55
C HIS A 244 -3.20 7.60 -12.72
N SER A 245 -3.66 8.07 -13.86
CA SER A 245 -3.76 7.25 -15.07
C SER A 245 -2.41 7.01 -15.77
N GLN A 246 -1.44 7.91 -15.57
CA GLN A 246 -0.14 7.82 -16.22
C GLN A 246 0.81 6.86 -15.47
N PHE A 247 1.77 6.32 -16.21
CA PHE A 247 2.85 5.52 -15.66
C PHE A 247 3.92 6.40 -15.00
N PHE A 248 4.45 5.94 -13.86
CA PHE A 248 5.59 6.54 -13.17
C PHE A 248 6.63 5.44 -12.90
N ARG A 249 7.90 5.70 -13.20
CA ARG A 249 8.95 4.74 -12.86
C ARG A 249 9.44 4.93 -11.42
N SER A 250 9.82 3.85 -10.76
CA SER A 250 10.64 3.91 -9.54
C SER A 250 12.10 3.57 -9.82
N VAL A 251 12.39 2.89 -10.92
CA VAL A 251 13.75 2.58 -11.40
C VAL A 251 13.84 2.78 -12.93
N PRO A 252 15.02 3.03 -13.51
CA PRO A 252 16.26 3.45 -12.87
C PRO A 252 16.23 4.91 -12.44
N THR A 253 17.12 5.29 -11.52
CA THR A 253 17.45 6.69 -11.20
C THR A 253 18.60 7.20 -12.10
N LEU A 254 19.07 8.44 -11.91
CA LEU A 254 20.22 8.94 -12.65
C LEU A 254 21.50 8.17 -12.29
N TYR A 255 21.62 7.72 -11.04
CA TYR A 255 22.77 6.95 -10.57
C TYR A 255 23.06 5.71 -11.43
N ASN A 256 22.02 5.02 -11.91
CA ASN A 256 22.18 3.78 -12.68
C ASN A 256 21.55 3.82 -14.08
N LEU A 257 21.18 5.00 -14.57
CA LEU A 257 20.53 5.18 -15.88
C LEU A 257 21.42 4.70 -17.04
N GLU A 258 22.73 4.87 -16.92
CA GLU A 258 23.70 4.47 -17.95
C GLU A 258 23.77 2.96 -18.18
N ASN A 259 23.24 2.15 -17.25
CA ASN A 259 23.17 0.69 -17.39
C ASN A 259 22.15 0.23 -18.46
N GLY A 260 21.46 1.16 -19.13
CA GLY A 260 20.52 0.87 -20.22
C GLY A 260 19.25 0.14 -19.79
N SER A 261 18.94 0.14 -18.50
CA SER A 261 17.72 -0.47 -17.98
C SER A 261 16.48 0.31 -18.40
N ALA A 262 15.46 -0.40 -18.91
CA ALA A 262 14.17 0.21 -19.21
C ALA A 262 13.48 0.74 -17.93
N PRO A 263 12.72 1.85 -18.05
CA PRO A 263 11.92 2.35 -16.93
C PRO A 263 10.95 1.30 -16.39
N ARG A 264 10.91 1.12 -15.07
CA ARG A 264 10.04 0.15 -14.37
C ARG A 264 9.52 0.77 -13.08
N ARG A 265 8.39 0.30 -12.61
CA ARG A 265 7.91 0.58 -11.27
C ARG A 265 7.88 -0.75 -10.50
N ILE A 266 8.68 -0.85 -9.47
CA ILE A 266 8.82 -2.02 -8.61
C ILE A 266 8.68 -1.67 -7.13
N ASP A 267 8.60 -0.39 -6.80
CA ASP A 267 8.34 0.13 -5.46
C ASP A 267 6.88 0.57 -5.36
N PHE A 268 6.19 0.11 -4.32
CA PHE A 268 4.75 0.30 -4.18
C PHE A 268 4.36 0.67 -2.76
N ILE A 269 3.27 1.42 -2.65
CA ILE A 269 2.44 1.53 -1.46
C ILE A 269 1.04 1.05 -1.85
N TYR A 270 0.61 -0.03 -1.23
CA TYR A 270 -0.75 -0.54 -1.31
C TYR A 270 -1.53 -0.15 -0.08
N ALA A 271 -2.78 0.21 -0.26
CA ALA A 271 -3.68 0.65 0.80
C ALA A 271 -4.96 -0.20 0.81
N SER A 272 -5.47 -0.54 2.00
CA SER A 272 -6.83 -1.08 2.13
C SER A 272 -7.87 -0.05 1.69
N GLN A 273 -9.10 -0.48 1.45
CA GLN A 273 -10.18 0.44 1.08
C GLN A 273 -10.38 1.57 2.10
N GLY A 274 -10.25 1.27 3.40
CA GLY A 274 -10.34 2.27 4.46
C GLY A 274 -9.26 3.34 4.32
N MET A 275 -8.01 2.91 4.16
CA MET A 275 -6.88 3.84 3.96
C MET A 275 -6.97 4.61 2.64
N MET A 276 -7.40 3.96 1.54
CA MET A 276 -7.47 4.61 0.23
C MET A 276 -8.41 5.82 0.21
N ARG A 277 -9.46 5.82 1.02
CA ARG A 277 -10.39 6.95 1.18
C ARG A 277 -9.74 8.16 1.83
N GLU A 278 -8.73 7.93 2.65
CA GLU A 278 -8.05 8.98 3.41
C GLU A 278 -6.83 9.54 2.69
N ILE A 279 -6.28 8.83 1.69
CA ILE A 279 -5.15 9.33 0.90
C ILE A 279 -5.56 10.57 0.13
N THR A 280 -4.86 11.66 0.35
CA THR A 280 -5.07 12.96 -0.31
C THR A 280 -4.09 13.19 -1.46
N ASP A 281 -2.88 12.66 -1.34
CA ASP A 281 -1.86 12.73 -2.39
C ASP A 281 -1.04 11.45 -2.46
N SER A 282 -0.50 11.15 -3.65
CA SER A 282 0.40 10.02 -3.89
C SER A 282 1.32 10.35 -5.06
N ARG A 283 2.64 10.16 -4.86
CA ARG A 283 3.65 10.48 -5.89
C ARG A 283 4.94 9.68 -5.75
N ILE A 284 5.70 9.59 -6.83
CA ILE A 284 7.12 9.25 -6.80
C ILE A 284 7.89 10.55 -6.57
N ILE A 285 8.89 10.53 -5.70
CA ILE A 285 9.72 11.71 -5.42
C ILE A 285 10.90 11.70 -6.40
N TYR A 286 10.89 12.63 -7.36
CA TYR A 286 11.97 12.88 -8.30
C TYR A 286 12.67 14.17 -7.90
N ASP A 287 13.78 14.08 -7.19
CA ASP A 287 14.59 15.22 -6.81
C ASP A 287 16.09 14.90 -6.96
N GLU A 288 16.94 15.87 -6.71
CA GLU A 288 18.40 15.73 -6.87
C GLU A 288 18.98 14.64 -5.96
N PHE A 289 18.50 14.56 -4.70
CA PHE A 289 18.95 13.54 -3.76
C PHE A 289 18.58 12.14 -4.26
N THR A 290 17.29 11.90 -4.51
CA THR A 290 16.79 10.57 -4.90
C THR A 290 17.32 10.11 -6.24
N ALA A 291 17.67 11.05 -7.14
CA ALA A 291 18.26 10.74 -8.43
C ALA A 291 19.70 10.21 -8.34
N ASN A 292 20.47 10.58 -7.29
CA ASN A 292 21.90 10.32 -7.20
C ASN A 292 22.32 9.40 -6.05
N TYR A 293 21.48 9.22 -5.01
CA TYR A 293 21.87 8.48 -3.81
C TYR A 293 21.25 7.09 -3.67
N SER A 294 20.36 6.71 -4.57
CA SER A 294 19.84 5.34 -4.70
C SER A 294 19.59 5.01 -6.17
N ASP A 295 19.45 3.74 -6.50
CA ASP A 295 18.96 3.25 -7.77
C ASP A 295 17.43 3.15 -7.84
N HIS A 296 16.74 3.51 -6.75
CA HIS A 296 15.30 3.60 -6.64
C HIS A 296 14.84 5.03 -6.32
N TYR A 297 13.70 5.44 -6.88
CA TYR A 297 12.96 6.61 -6.46
C TYR A 297 11.90 6.21 -5.41
N PRO A 298 11.78 6.96 -4.30
CA PRO A 298 10.80 6.65 -3.27
C PRO A 298 9.37 6.97 -3.69
N VAL A 299 8.43 6.20 -3.12
CA VAL A 299 6.99 6.44 -3.22
C VAL A 299 6.53 7.13 -1.95
N MET A 300 5.73 8.19 -2.07
CA MET A 300 5.15 8.90 -0.93
C MET A 300 3.63 8.99 -1.06
N ILE A 301 2.94 8.91 0.07
CA ILE A 301 1.53 9.28 0.21
C ILE A 301 1.35 10.30 1.32
N GLU A 302 0.37 11.18 1.16
CA GLU A 302 -0.20 12.00 2.22
C GLU A 302 -1.64 11.55 2.45
N PHE A 303 -2.07 11.51 3.70
CA PHE A 303 -3.42 11.06 4.04
C PHE A 303 -3.92 11.72 5.32
N ARG A 304 -5.24 11.78 5.46
CA ARG A 304 -5.91 12.23 6.68
C ARG A 304 -5.99 11.07 7.67
N HIS A 305 -5.66 11.37 8.90
CA HIS A 305 -5.83 10.43 10.01
C HIS A 305 -6.76 11.06 11.06
N TYR A 306 -7.82 10.36 11.40
CA TYR A 306 -8.76 10.74 12.44
C TYR A 306 -8.36 10.00 13.72
N PRO A 307 -7.85 10.73 14.76
CA PRO A 307 -7.51 10.07 16.00
C PRO A 307 -8.73 9.34 16.56
N SER A 308 -8.59 8.04 16.82
CA SER A 308 -9.65 7.28 17.47
C SER A 308 -9.95 7.93 18.81
N GLY A 309 -11.19 8.41 19.00
CA GLY A 309 -11.62 8.92 20.31
C GLY A 309 -11.36 7.85 21.37
N LYS A 310 -10.65 8.23 22.44
CA LYS A 310 -10.40 7.36 23.59
C LYS A 310 -11.70 7.11 24.36
#